data_5e9e518a1186a1f440f2877d1550fac8
#
_entry.id   5e9e518a1186a1f440f2877d1550fac8
#
_cell.length_a   1.000
_cell.length_b   1.000
_cell.length_c   1.000
_cell.angle_alpha   90.00
_cell.angle_beta   90.00
_cell.angle_gamma   90.00
#
_symmetry.space_group_name_H-M   'P 1'
#
loop_
_entity.id
_entity.type
_entity.pdbx_description
1 polymer ?
#
loop_
_entity_poly.entity_id
_entity_poly.type
_entity_poly.pdbx_seq_one_letter_code
_entity_poly.pdbx_strand_id
1 'polypeptide(L)'
;MKKILIAFVAILTLLCGCQTGKNTNSTDYGDAISKAQEITVISPDTAEVIETITDAKEIEDFVSALDVDQWELKPLPDEASKIGTFGLAQEKTIKLGQTDTDGTLYDVATITLYDGSYIGIKIYGLDDLDIIFAVSEDTANYLNGYFK
;
A
#
# COMPACT_ATOMS: atom_id res chain seq x y z
N MET A 1 -40.32 -45.30 9.60
CA MET A 1 -40.31 -43.82 9.64
C MET A 1 -39.09 -43.18 10.32
N LYS A 2 -38.38 -43.89 11.21
CA LYS A 2 -37.17 -43.35 11.88
C LYS A 2 -35.92 -43.26 11.00
N LYS A 3 -35.86 -43.93 9.87
CA LYS A 3 -34.69 -43.97 8.97
C LYS A 3 -34.66 -42.81 7.96
N ILE A 4 -35.77 -42.13 7.73
CA ILE A 4 -35.87 -41.01 6.79
C ILE A 4 -35.45 -39.69 7.44
N LEU A 5 -35.58 -39.56 8.77
CA LEU A 5 -35.26 -38.35 9.50
C LEU A 5 -33.74 -38.12 9.63
N ILE A 6 -32.95 -39.23 9.58
CA ILE A 6 -31.49 -39.15 9.68
C ILE A 6 -30.85 -38.67 8.36
N ALA A 7 -31.49 -38.96 7.23
CA ALA A 7 -30.99 -38.49 5.93
C ALA A 7 -31.17 -37.00 5.69
N PHE A 8 -32.16 -36.36 6.35
CA PHE A 8 -32.41 -34.92 6.20
C PHE A 8 -31.47 -34.04 7.02
N VAL A 9 -30.93 -34.57 8.14
CA VAL A 9 -30.00 -33.82 9.00
C VAL A 9 -28.59 -33.79 8.38
N ALA A 10 -28.23 -34.80 7.58
CA ALA A 10 -26.90 -34.84 6.96
C ALA A 10 -26.73 -33.89 5.76
N ILE A 11 -27.82 -33.36 5.18
CA ILE A 11 -27.76 -32.47 4.02
C ILE A 11 -27.65 -31.00 4.45
N LEU A 12 -28.02 -30.68 5.69
CA LEU A 12 -27.95 -29.28 6.19
C LEU A 12 -26.55 -28.85 6.65
N THR A 13 -25.58 -29.75 6.77
CA THR A 13 -24.23 -29.42 7.24
C THR A 13 -23.22 -29.11 6.13
N LEU A 14 -23.64 -29.19 4.85
CA LEU A 14 -22.76 -28.91 3.70
C LEU A 14 -22.90 -27.50 3.14
N LEU A 15 -23.70 -26.62 3.76
CA LEU A 15 -23.87 -25.22 3.35
C LEU A 15 -23.14 -24.22 4.25
N CYS A 16 -22.23 -24.67 5.14
CA CYS A 16 -21.18 -23.80 5.64
C CYS A 16 -20.12 -23.63 4.55
N GLY A 17 -20.50 -23.01 3.45
CA GLY A 17 -19.57 -22.42 2.52
C GLY A 17 -18.74 -21.42 3.30
N CYS A 18 -17.44 -21.69 3.44
CA CYS A 18 -16.45 -20.70 3.80
C CYS A 18 -16.61 -19.53 2.84
N GLN A 19 -17.41 -18.55 3.23
CA GLN A 19 -17.16 -17.19 2.76
C GLN A 19 -15.86 -16.77 3.45
N THR A 20 -14.75 -17.13 2.86
CA THR A 20 -13.56 -16.31 2.93
C THR A 20 -13.98 -15.00 2.30
N GLY A 21 -14.55 -14.12 3.10
CA GLY A 21 -14.68 -12.72 2.77
C GLY A 21 -13.25 -12.22 2.57
N LYS A 22 -12.76 -12.29 1.33
CA LYS A 22 -11.79 -11.31 0.88
C LYS A 22 -12.51 -9.99 1.09
N ASN A 23 -12.11 -9.27 2.14
CA ASN A 23 -12.37 -7.85 2.23
C ASN A 23 -11.72 -7.25 0.99
N THR A 24 -12.50 -7.10 -0.07
CA THR A 24 -12.17 -6.32 -1.27
C THR A 24 -12.30 -4.83 -0.95
N ASN A 25 -11.72 -4.43 0.18
CA ASN A 25 -11.36 -3.07 0.49
C ASN A 25 -9.84 -2.95 0.52
N SER A 26 -9.14 -3.75 -0.30
CA SER A 26 -7.81 -3.37 -0.75
C SER A 26 -8.03 -2.20 -1.71
N THR A 27 -8.09 -1.05 -1.13
CA THR A 27 -8.14 0.25 -1.75
C THR A 27 -7.02 0.33 -2.79
N ASP A 28 -7.23 1.09 -3.86
CA ASP A 28 -6.31 1.30 -4.99
C ASP A 28 -4.86 1.64 -4.60
N TYR A 29 -4.59 2.03 -3.34
CA TYR A 29 -3.22 2.33 -2.87
C TYR A 29 -2.30 1.11 -2.81
N GLY A 30 -2.81 -0.09 -2.47
CA GLY A 30 -2.02 -1.32 -2.49
C GLY A 30 -1.49 -1.64 -3.88
N ASP A 31 -2.32 -1.43 -4.90
CA ASP A 31 -1.95 -1.60 -6.30
C ASP A 31 -0.93 -0.55 -6.76
N ALA A 32 -1.10 0.71 -6.36
CA ALA A 32 -0.17 1.79 -6.71
C ALA A 32 1.23 1.56 -6.09
N ILE A 33 1.27 1.06 -4.86
CA ILE A 33 2.52 0.74 -4.16
C ILE A 33 3.20 -0.48 -4.80
N SER A 34 2.45 -1.57 -5.01
CA SER A 34 3.01 -2.84 -5.49
C SER A 34 3.51 -2.81 -6.94
N LYS A 35 3.07 -1.83 -7.72
CA LYS A 35 3.44 -1.66 -9.13
C LYS A 35 4.45 -0.53 -9.35
N ALA A 36 4.98 0.07 -8.29
CA ALA A 36 6.01 1.10 -8.41
C ALA A 36 7.24 0.56 -9.17
N GLN A 37 7.76 1.36 -10.10
CA GLN A 37 8.95 1.06 -10.89
C GLN A 37 10.10 2.02 -10.58
N GLU A 38 9.79 3.12 -9.92
CA GLU A 38 10.74 4.07 -9.39
C GLU A 38 10.25 4.60 -8.04
N ILE A 39 11.17 4.77 -7.11
CA ILE A 39 10.91 5.38 -5.80
C ILE A 39 11.91 6.51 -5.62
N THR A 40 11.41 7.72 -5.40
CA THR A 40 12.23 8.89 -5.05
C THR A 40 12.13 9.19 -3.56
N VAL A 41 13.28 9.36 -2.92
CA VAL A 41 13.37 9.77 -1.50
C VAL A 41 13.56 11.29 -1.46
N ILE A 42 12.66 11.98 -0.79
CA ILE A 42 12.59 13.45 -0.80
C ILE A 42 12.78 14.00 0.62
N SER A 43 13.75 14.92 0.75
CA SER A 43 14.04 15.61 2.01
C SER A 43 12.84 16.40 2.52
N PRO A 44 12.55 16.36 3.84
CA PRO A 44 11.47 17.16 4.43
C PRO A 44 11.77 18.67 4.42
N ASP A 45 13.04 19.04 4.52
CA ASP A 45 13.45 20.43 4.71
C ASP A 45 13.63 21.20 3.40
N THR A 46 14.21 20.55 2.39
CA THR A 46 14.57 21.19 1.12
C THR A 46 13.66 20.80 -0.03
N ALA A 47 12.84 19.78 0.13
CA ALA A 47 12.05 19.14 -0.93
C ALA A 47 12.94 18.62 -2.11
N GLU A 48 14.23 18.42 -1.86
CA GLU A 48 15.17 17.87 -2.83
C GLU A 48 15.13 16.35 -2.80
N VAL A 49 15.34 15.74 -3.96
CA VAL A 49 15.53 14.29 -4.07
C VAL A 49 16.89 13.91 -3.49
N ILE A 50 16.88 13.09 -2.43
CA ILE A 50 18.08 12.57 -1.77
C ILE A 50 18.58 11.34 -2.48
N GLU A 51 17.65 10.48 -2.91
CA GLU A 51 17.93 9.18 -3.51
C GLU A 51 16.83 8.80 -4.51
N THR A 52 17.20 8.04 -5.53
CA THR A 52 16.26 7.46 -6.49
C THR A 52 16.52 5.97 -6.62
N ILE A 53 15.54 5.14 -6.31
CA ILE A 53 15.61 3.68 -6.36
C ILE A 53 14.92 3.22 -7.64
N THR A 54 15.68 2.54 -8.52
CA THR A 54 15.19 1.99 -9.79
C THR A 54 15.47 0.51 -9.94
N ASP A 55 16.27 -0.07 -9.04
CA ASP A 55 16.53 -1.50 -9.03
C ASP A 55 15.29 -2.27 -8.58
N ALA A 56 14.87 -3.25 -9.40
CA ALA A 56 13.63 -3.99 -9.16
C ALA A 56 13.63 -4.74 -7.82
N LYS A 57 14.81 -5.25 -7.41
CA LYS A 57 14.92 -5.96 -6.13
C LYS A 57 14.84 -5.01 -4.94
N GLU A 58 15.47 -3.84 -5.03
CA GLU A 58 15.40 -2.82 -3.99
C GLU A 58 13.96 -2.29 -3.85
N ILE A 59 13.23 -2.12 -4.96
CA ILE A 59 11.81 -1.75 -4.94
C ILE A 59 10.98 -2.85 -4.29
N GLU A 60 11.22 -4.13 -4.62
CA GLU A 60 10.52 -5.25 -3.99
C GLU A 60 10.78 -5.31 -2.48
N ASP A 61 12.03 -5.12 -2.06
CA ASP A 61 12.43 -5.08 -0.66
C ASP A 61 11.73 -3.90 0.08
N PHE A 62 11.67 -2.72 -0.56
CA PHE A 62 10.96 -1.55 -0.05
C PHE A 62 9.45 -1.82 0.12
N VAL A 63 8.79 -2.32 -0.91
CA VAL A 63 7.35 -2.64 -0.88
C VAL A 63 7.05 -3.69 0.19
N SER A 64 7.92 -4.71 0.32
CA SER A 64 7.77 -5.75 1.36
C SER A 64 7.93 -5.19 2.76
N ALA A 65 8.86 -4.25 2.97
CA ALA A 65 9.09 -3.61 4.27
C ALA A 65 7.96 -2.67 4.69
N LEU A 66 7.15 -2.21 3.76
CA LEU A 66 5.96 -1.40 4.07
C LEU A 66 4.91 -2.19 4.86
N ASP A 67 4.82 -3.51 4.66
CA ASP A 67 3.89 -4.42 5.37
C ASP A 67 2.45 -3.88 5.40
N VAL A 68 1.94 -3.55 4.23
CA VAL A 68 0.66 -2.83 4.02
C VAL A 68 -0.52 -3.49 4.72
N ASP A 69 -0.48 -4.82 4.88
CA ASP A 69 -1.54 -5.60 5.54
C ASP A 69 -1.65 -5.31 7.06
N GLN A 70 -0.62 -4.74 7.66
CA GLN A 70 -0.57 -4.38 9.07
C GLN A 70 -0.92 -2.91 9.34
N TRP A 71 -1.25 -2.14 8.32
CA TRP A 71 -1.58 -0.73 8.50
C TRP A 71 -2.92 -0.53 9.17
N GLU A 72 -2.96 0.36 10.15
CA GLU A 72 -4.18 0.74 10.83
C GLU A 72 -4.56 2.20 10.53
N LEU A 73 -5.77 2.41 10.04
CA LEU A 73 -6.29 3.77 9.82
C LEU A 73 -6.40 4.51 11.16
N LYS A 74 -5.63 5.57 11.33
CA LYS A 74 -5.62 6.40 12.54
C LYS A 74 -5.39 7.87 12.20
N PRO A 75 -5.97 8.80 12.97
CA PRO A 75 -5.67 10.21 12.80
C PRO A 75 -4.20 10.49 13.15
N LEU A 76 -3.58 11.43 12.41
CA LEU A 76 -2.25 11.91 12.73
C LEU A 76 -2.30 12.72 14.03
N PRO A 77 -1.41 12.45 15.01
CA PRO A 77 -1.28 13.30 16.19
C PRO A 77 -0.91 14.74 15.84
N ASP A 78 -1.46 15.71 16.57
CA ASP A 78 -1.23 17.13 16.31
C ASP A 78 0.25 17.55 16.43
N GLU A 79 1.03 16.81 17.20
CA GLU A 79 2.46 17.07 17.44
C GLU A 79 3.37 16.31 16.46
N ALA A 80 2.81 15.48 15.57
CA ALA A 80 3.58 14.68 14.65
C ALA A 80 4.36 15.54 13.64
N SER A 81 5.66 15.28 13.54
CA SER A 81 6.56 15.96 12.63
C SER A 81 6.87 15.10 11.41
N LYS A 82 6.93 15.73 10.25
CA LYS A 82 7.31 15.08 9.00
C LYS A 82 8.80 14.71 9.02
N ILE A 83 9.12 13.44 8.73
CA ILE A 83 10.49 12.94 8.62
C ILE A 83 10.97 12.99 7.17
N GLY A 84 10.10 12.71 6.22
CA GLY A 84 10.42 12.72 4.80
C GLY A 84 9.30 12.18 3.93
N THR A 85 9.54 12.13 2.63
CA THR A 85 8.54 11.68 1.65
C THR A 85 9.17 10.73 0.64
N PHE A 86 8.41 9.73 0.24
CA PHE A 86 8.73 8.84 -0.88
C PHE A 86 7.73 9.10 -2.00
N GLY A 87 8.23 9.42 -3.19
CA GLY A 87 7.44 9.49 -4.42
C GLY A 87 7.47 8.15 -5.13
N LEU A 88 6.33 7.62 -5.54
CA LEU A 88 6.22 6.38 -6.27
C LEU A 88 5.77 6.67 -7.70
N ALA A 89 6.51 6.17 -8.68
CA ALA A 89 6.19 6.32 -10.09
C ALA A 89 6.12 4.98 -10.81
N GLN A 90 5.29 4.91 -11.83
CA GLN A 90 5.13 3.74 -12.70
C GLN A 90 4.77 4.16 -14.12
N GLU A 91 4.98 3.25 -15.07
CA GLU A 91 4.47 3.42 -16.43
C GLU A 91 2.94 3.37 -16.47
N LYS A 92 2.35 4.01 -17.46
CA LYS A 92 0.90 3.89 -17.68
C LYS A 92 0.50 2.44 -17.91
N THR A 93 -0.61 2.06 -17.28
CA THR A 93 -1.22 0.75 -17.54
C THR A 93 -1.59 0.63 -19.02
N ILE A 94 -1.15 -0.46 -19.67
CA ILE A 94 -1.52 -0.79 -21.05
C ILE A 94 -3.03 -0.99 -21.12
N LYS A 95 -3.69 -0.20 -21.98
CA LYS A 95 -5.12 -0.35 -22.26
C LYS A 95 -5.36 -1.48 -23.27
N LEU A 96 -6.54 -2.06 -23.24
CA LEU A 96 -6.94 -3.07 -24.22
C LEU A 96 -6.75 -2.54 -25.65
N GLY A 97 -5.90 -3.21 -26.46
CA GLY A 97 -5.56 -2.81 -27.81
C GLY A 97 -4.26 -2.00 -27.96
N GLN A 98 -3.57 -1.70 -26.86
CA GLN A 98 -2.20 -1.18 -26.88
C GLN A 98 -1.20 -2.33 -26.72
N THR A 99 -0.09 -2.29 -27.43
CA THR A 99 0.96 -3.32 -27.38
C THR A 99 2.16 -2.91 -26.56
N ASP A 100 2.41 -1.60 -26.39
CA ASP A 100 3.57 -1.08 -25.71
C ASP A 100 3.28 0.19 -24.91
N THR A 101 4.05 0.43 -23.85
CA THR A 101 4.18 1.73 -23.18
C THR A 101 5.32 2.51 -23.81
N ASP A 102 5.31 3.84 -23.67
CA ASP A 102 6.39 4.71 -24.14
C ASP A 102 7.59 4.77 -23.16
N GLY A 103 7.54 3.97 -22.08
CA GLY A 103 8.55 3.96 -21.03
C GLY A 103 8.51 5.18 -20.09
N THR A 104 7.55 6.09 -20.28
CA THR A 104 7.42 7.28 -19.43
C THR A 104 6.81 6.91 -18.08
N LEU A 105 7.53 7.27 -16.99
CA LEU A 105 7.06 7.10 -15.63
C LEU A 105 6.17 8.28 -15.22
N TYR A 106 5.11 7.98 -14.51
CA TYR A 106 4.17 8.94 -13.96
C TYR A 106 4.07 8.73 -12.46
N ASP A 107 4.08 9.82 -11.71
CA ASP A 107 3.83 9.79 -10.28
C ASP A 107 2.43 9.22 -10.01
N VAL A 108 2.35 8.20 -9.16
CA VAL A 108 1.09 7.53 -8.83
C VAL A 108 0.70 7.72 -7.39
N ALA A 109 1.67 7.80 -6.50
CA ALA A 109 1.43 8.01 -5.08
C ALA A 109 2.62 8.70 -4.39
N THR A 110 2.35 9.27 -3.23
CA THR A 110 3.39 9.65 -2.27
C THR A 110 3.11 9.03 -0.92
N ILE A 111 4.17 8.62 -0.23
CA ILE A 111 4.14 8.17 1.15
C ILE A 111 4.93 9.18 1.97
N THR A 112 4.29 9.83 2.92
CA THR A 112 4.94 10.76 3.86
C THR A 112 5.15 10.04 5.19
N LEU A 113 6.39 9.98 5.65
CA LEU A 113 6.73 9.42 6.97
C LEU A 113 6.66 10.53 8.01
N TYR A 114 5.99 10.23 9.11
CA TYR A 114 5.92 11.06 10.30
C TYR A 114 6.55 10.34 11.50
N ASP A 115 6.96 11.09 12.51
CA ASP A 115 7.40 10.50 13.77
C ASP A 115 6.26 9.75 14.49
N GLY A 116 6.61 8.92 15.47
CA GLY A 116 5.62 8.12 16.19
C GLY A 116 5.02 6.96 15.39
N SER A 117 5.68 6.52 14.31
CA SER A 117 5.25 5.40 13.45
C SER A 117 3.93 5.67 12.70
N TYR A 118 3.83 6.84 12.10
CA TYR A 118 2.72 7.21 11.22
C TYR A 118 3.19 7.45 9.79
N ILE A 119 2.33 7.13 8.86
CA ILE A 119 2.51 7.47 7.44
C ILE A 119 1.25 8.11 6.89
N GLY A 120 1.42 9.03 5.95
CA GLY A 120 0.34 9.58 5.13
C GLY A 120 0.50 9.09 3.69
N ILE A 121 -0.58 8.66 3.06
CA ILE A 121 -0.60 8.29 1.65
C ILE A 121 -1.46 9.28 0.89
N LYS A 122 -0.89 9.79 -0.21
CA LYS A 122 -1.61 10.53 -1.23
C LYS A 122 -1.52 9.80 -2.55
N ILE A 123 -2.66 9.53 -3.19
CA ILE A 123 -2.73 8.90 -4.51
C ILE A 123 -3.11 9.96 -5.53
N TYR A 124 -2.32 10.09 -6.59
CA TYR A 124 -2.60 11.02 -7.66
C TYR A 124 -3.83 10.58 -8.46
N GLY A 125 -4.76 11.53 -8.66
CA GLY A 125 -6.03 11.27 -9.35
C GLY A 125 -7.20 10.90 -8.45
N LEU A 126 -6.96 10.70 -7.15
CA LEU A 126 -8.00 10.69 -6.14
C LEU A 126 -7.92 12.03 -5.42
N ASP A 127 -8.89 12.91 -5.63
CA ASP A 127 -8.94 14.29 -5.19
C ASP A 127 -8.42 14.48 -3.75
N ASP A 128 -7.23 15.04 -3.60
CA ASP A 128 -6.60 15.58 -2.39
C ASP A 128 -6.79 14.78 -1.08
N LEU A 129 -6.97 13.46 -1.16
CA LEU A 129 -7.18 12.61 0.00
C LEU A 129 -5.83 12.13 0.55
N ASP A 130 -5.39 12.77 1.64
CA ASP A 130 -4.30 12.24 2.47
C ASP A 130 -4.89 11.25 3.48
N ILE A 131 -4.55 9.97 3.34
CA ILE A 131 -4.99 8.92 4.26
C ILE A 131 -3.85 8.63 5.22
N ILE A 132 -4.13 8.73 6.53
CA ILE A 132 -3.14 8.49 7.58
C ILE A 132 -3.30 7.10 8.17
N PHE A 133 -2.16 6.42 8.33
CA PHE A 133 -2.08 5.10 8.93
C PHE A 133 -1.02 5.08 10.03
N ALA A 134 -1.30 4.33 11.10
CA ALA A 134 -0.26 3.85 11.99
C ALA A 134 0.37 2.61 11.37
N VAL A 135 1.68 2.51 11.45
CA VAL A 135 2.47 1.39 10.95
C VAL A 135 3.28 0.75 12.07
N SER A 136 3.86 -0.42 11.81
CA SER A 136 4.76 -1.06 12.78
C SER A 136 6.03 -0.24 13.01
N GLU A 137 6.66 -0.41 14.17
CA GLU A 137 7.95 0.22 14.46
C GLU A 137 9.03 -0.24 13.46
N ASP A 138 8.98 -1.50 13.03
CA ASP A 138 9.92 -2.05 12.05
C ASP A 138 9.79 -1.34 10.71
N THR A 139 8.57 -1.14 10.22
CA THR A 139 8.29 -0.36 9.01
C THR A 139 8.78 1.08 9.15
N ALA A 140 8.44 1.75 10.26
CA ALA A 140 8.86 3.13 10.51
C ALA A 140 10.38 3.28 10.58
N ASN A 141 11.07 2.34 11.24
CA ASN A 141 12.53 2.33 11.35
C ASN A 141 13.22 2.08 10.01
N TYR A 142 12.68 1.18 9.20
CA TYR A 142 13.16 0.92 7.86
C TYR A 142 13.09 2.19 6.98
N LEU A 143 11.93 2.82 6.93
CA LEU A 143 11.71 4.05 6.17
C LEU A 143 12.58 5.21 6.68
N ASN A 144 12.71 5.35 8.00
CA ASN A 144 13.54 6.39 8.62
C ASN A 144 15.04 6.22 8.28
N GLY A 145 15.45 5.01 7.92
CA GLY A 145 16.83 4.72 7.48
C GLY A 145 17.27 5.55 6.29
N TYR A 146 16.37 5.94 5.41
CA TYR A 146 16.65 6.76 4.23
C TYR A 146 16.93 8.25 4.54
N PHE A 147 16.62 8.72 5.75
CA PHE A 147 16.73 10.12 6.14
C PHE A 147 17.82 10.37 7.21
N LYS A 148 18.72 9.41 7.41
CA LYS A 148 19.82 9.51 8.41
C LYS A 148 21.13 9.90 7.76
#